data_0d7733c825937a9f4cc5ee7494c345ee
#
_entry.id   0d7733c825937a9f4cc5ee7494c345ee
#
_cell.length_a   1.000
_cell.length_b   1.000
_cell.length_c   1.000
_cell.angle_alpha   90.00
_cell.angle_beta   90.00
_cell.angle_gamma   90.00
#
_symmetry.space_group_name_H-M   'P 1'
#
loop_
_entity.id
_entity.type
_entity.pdbx_description
1 polymer ?
#
loop_
_entity_poly.entity_id
_entity_poly.type
_entity_poly.pdbx_seq_one_letter_code
_entity_poly.pdbx_strand_id
1 'polypeptide(L)'
;MLLGVLLDDPADILPGLYRIVTMQDLLITDYVYIAGVGATLINCGLIMLISVLIIKLSKDALNGFTLVEIGLMAGFSLFGKNIFNIWPIILGTWLYAKYQREPFGKYAGVALLATSLSPLVSYMALGSIHANLLLGIVTGVLVGFILPSLSAYRCV
;
A
#
# COMPACT_ATOMS: atom_id res chain seq x y z
N MET A 1 13.19 7.07 -7.25
CA MET A 1 13.85 5.89 -7.85
C MET A 1 15.29 6.19 -8.25
N LEU A 2 15.58 7.19 -9.12
CA LEU A 2 16.98 7.55 -9.49
C LEU A 2 17.87 7.81 -8.28
N LEU A 3 17.40 8.57 -7.29
CA LEU A 3 18.15 8.82 -6.05
C LEU A 3 18.48 7.52 -5.29
N GLY A 4 17.60 6.53 -5.30
CA GLY A 4 17.87 5.24 -4.66
C GLY A 4 19.01 4.48 -5.29
N VAL A 5 19.10 4.51 -6.61
CA VAL A 5 20.22 3.88 -7.37
C VAL A 5 21.54 4.63 -7.21
N LEU A 6 21.47 5.94 -6.91
CA LEU A 6 22.67 6.77 -6.72
C LEU A 6 23.22 6.72 -5.29
N LEU A 7 22.39 6.38 -4.30
CA LEU A 7 22.75 6.40 -2.88
C LEU A 7 23.22 5.06 -2.34
N ASP A 8 22.84 3.94 -2.98
CA ASP A 8 23.27 2.60 -2.59
C ASP A 8 23.87 1.85 -3.78
N ASP A 9 24.66 0.81 -3.50
CA ASP A 9 25.17 -0.08 -4.55
C ASP A 9 23.99 -0.76 -5.26
N PRO A 10 23.90 -0.71 -6.59
CA PRO A 10 22.88 -1.39 -7.37
C PRO A 10 22.74 -2.89 -7.05
N ALA A 11 23.83 -3.53 -6.60
CA ALA A 11 23.83 -4.94 -6.20
C ALA A 11 23.00 -5.19 -4.93
N ASP A 12 22.88 -4.22 -4.02
CA ASP A 12 22.17 -4.34 -2.76
C ASP A 12 20.67 -4.01 -2.87
N ILE A 13 20.27 -3.34 -3.95
CA ILE A 13 18.89 -2.88 -4.13
C ILE A 13 17.90 -4.05 -4.23
N LEU A 14 18.18 -5.04 -5.07
CA LEU A 14 17.29 -6.21 -5.23
C LEU A 14 17.19 -7.05 -3.95
N PRO A 15 18.29 -7.39 -3.27
CA PRO A 15 18.22 -8.04 -1.96
C PRO A 15 17.47 -7.20 -0.92
N GLY A 16 17.65 -5.87 -0.92
CA GLY A 16 16.91 -4.97 -0.03
C GLY A 16 15.40 -4.97 -0.30
N LEU A 17 14.97 -4.89 -1.55
CA LEU A 17 13.56 -5.01 -1.94
C LEU A 17 12.98 -6.37 -1.55
N TYR A 18 13.73 -7.45 -1.71
CA TYR A 18 13.32 -8.77 -1.28
C TYR A 18 13.08 -8.83 0.22
N ARG A 19 13.97 -8.22 1.04
CA ARG A 19 13.80 -8.10 2.50
C ARG A 19 12.52 -7.33 2.84
N ILE A 20 12.27 -6.18 2.21
CA ILE A 20 11.05 -5.37 2.39
C ILE A 20 9.79 -6.22 2.19
N VAL A 21 9.78 -7.08 1.19
CA VAL A 21 8.60 -7.85 0.81
C VAL A 21 8.37 -9.09 1.67
N THR A 22 9.46 -9.73 2.11
CA THR A 22 9.42 -11.01 2.84
C THR A 22 9.47 -10.86 4.36
N MET A 23 9.70 -9.66 4.85
CA MET A 23 9.74 -9.39 6.27
C MET A 23 8.34 -9.26 6.86
N GLN A 24 8.19 -9.69 8.11
CA GLN A 24 7.00 -9.34 8.89
C GLN A 24 7.01 -7.85 9.20
N ASP A 25 6.01 -7.13 8.75
CA ASP A 25 5.85 -5.74 9.11
C ASP A 25 5.05 -5.62 10.41
N LEU A 26 5.58 -4.82 11.32
CA LEU A 26 4.80 -4.23 12.40
C LEU A 26 4.19 -2.92 11.91
N LEU A 27 3.34 -2.30 12.71
CA LEU A 27 2.66 -1.06 12.33
C LEU A 27 3.63 0.07 11.91
N ILE A 28 4.85 0.05 12.46
CA ILE A 28 5.95 0.95 12.11
C ILE A 28 7.21 0.09 11.97
N THR A 29 7.58 -0.21 10.73
CA THR A 29 8.78 -0.97 10.39
C THR A 29 9.70 -0.07 9.57
N ASP A 30 10.87 0.27 10.08
CA ASP A 30 11.83 1.15 9.43
C ASP A 30 12.54 0.40 8.29
N TYR A 31 12.08 0.61 7.07
CA TYR A 31 12.69 0.00 5.89
C TYR A 31 14.08 0.52 5.56
N VAL A 32 14.41 1.76 5.94
CA VAL A 32 15.75 2.30 5.73
C VAL A 32 16.77 1.52 6.54
N TYR A 33 16.44 1.22 7.80
CA TYR A 33 17.31 0.42 8.67
C TYR A 33 17.47 -1.03 8.19
N ILE A 34 16.40 -1.61 7.64
CA ILE A 34 16.33 -3.04 7.30
C ILE A 34 16.92 -3.34 5.92
N ALA A 35 16.64 -2.47 4.95
CA ALA A 35 16.88 -2.74 3.54
C ALA A 35 17.82 -1.73 2.86
N GLY A 36 18.25 -0.70 3.59
CA GLY A 36 19.03 0.40 3.03
C GLY A 36 18.16 1.50 2.40
N VAL A 37 18.79 2.64 2.18
CA VAL A 37 18.13 3.84 1.63
C VAL A 37 17.68 3.60 0.18
N GLY A 38 18.51 2.96 -0.63
CA GLY A 38 18.24 2.74 -2.05
C GLY A 38 17.02 1.89 -2.30
N ALA A 39 16.95 0.72 -1.67
CA ALA A 39 15.80 -0.19 -1.80
C ALA A 39 14.51 0.47 -1.27
N THR A 40 14.59 1.19 -0.16
CA THR A 40 13.45 1.92 0.42
C THR A 40 12.94 3.01 -0.51
N LEU A 41 13.80 3.82 -1.10
CA LEU A 41 13.42 4.87 -2.06
C LEU A 41 12.85 4.28 -3.36
N ILE A 42 13.31 3.10 -3.77
CA ILE A 42 12.72 2.42 -4.93
C ILE A 42 11.34 1.87 -4.60
N ASN A 43 11.15 1.24 -3.43
CA ASN A 43 9.82 0.83 -2.96
C ASN A 43 8.87 2.04 -2.92
N CYS A 44 9.32 3.16 -2.36
CA CYS A 44 8.55 4.41 -2.32
C CYS A 44 8.17 4.88 -3.73
N GLY A 45 9.11 4.94 -4.65
CA GLY A 45 8.85 5.34 -6.03
C GLY A 45 7.88 4.42 -6.76
N LEU A 46 7.96 3.10 -6.53
CA LEU A 46 7.02 2.12 -7.09
C LEU A 46 5.61 2.31 -6.53
N ILE A 47 5.47 2.51 -5.23
CA ILE A 47 4.18 2.78 -4.59
C ILE A 47 3.56 4.07 -5.14
N MET A 48 4.34 5.15 -5.32
CA MET A 48 3.85 6.39 -5.93
C MET A 48 3.38 6.16 -7.37
N LEU A 49 4.14 5.43 -8.20
CA LEU A 49 3.76 5.11 -9.58
C LEU A 49 2.47 4.28 -9.63
N ILE A 50 2.34 3.29 -8.76
CA ILE A 50 1.10 2.48 -8.64
C ILE A 50 -0.06 3.38 -8.25
N SER A 51 0.11 4.31 -7.31
CA SER A 51 -0.94 5.24 -6.88
C SER A 51 -1.41 6.13 -8.02
N VAL A 52 -0.47 6.74 -8.75
CA VAL A 52 -0.78 7.56 -9.94
C VAL A 52 -1.52 6.73 -11.00
N LEU A 53 -1.08 5.49 -11.23
CA LEU A 53 -1.71 4.61 -12.21
C LEU A 53 -3.15 4.25 -11.79
N ILE A 54 -3.38 3.93 -10.52
CA ILE A 54 -4.71 3.62 -9.98
C ILE A 54 -5.64 4.82 -10.17
N ILE A 55 -5.22 6.03 -9.80
CA ILE A 55 -6.01 7.25 -9.94
C ILE A 55 -6.33 7.51 -11.42
N LYS A 56 -5.33 7.43 -12.30
CA LYS A 56 -5.51 7.61 -13.75
C LYS A 56 -6.48 6.60 -14.36
N LEU A 57 -6.35 5.32 -14.01
CA LEU A 57 -7.24 4.26 -14.52
C LEU A 57 -8.65 4.38 -13.95
N SER A 58 -8.79 4.90 -12.76
CA SER A 58 -10.08 5.15 -12.10
C SER A 58 -10.83 6.36 -12.69
N LYS A 59 -10.19 7.10 -13.61
CA LYS A 59 -10.72 8.34 -14.20
C LYS A 59 -11.06 9.40 -13.13
N ASP A 60 -10.39 9.34 -12.00
CA ASP A 60 -10.53 10.37 -10.97
C ASP A 60 -9.78 11.64 -11.37
N ALA A 61 -10.29 12.79 -10.95
CA ALA A 61 -9.71 14.08 -11.28
C ALA A 61 -8.41 14.29 -10.45
N LEU A 62 -7.32 14.61 -11.14
CA LEU A 62 -6.10 15.06 -10.49
C LEU A 62 -6.36 16.45 -9.87
N ASN A 63 -6.46 16.50 -8.57
CA ASN A 63 -6.67 17.71 -7.78
C ASN A 63 -5.67 17.79 -6.62
N GLY A 64 -5.74 18.84 -5.83
CA GLY A 64 -4.83 19.02 -4.70
C GLY A 64 -4.93 17.90 -3.66
N PHE A 65 -6.12 17.32 -3.46
CA PHE A 65 -6.32 16.19 -2.56
C PHE A 65 -5.60 14.92 -3.06
N THR A 66 -5.68 14.66 -4.36
CA THR A 66 -4.95 13.55 -5.00
C THR A 66 -3.44 13.64 -4.78
N LEU A 67 -2.87 14.86 -4.83
CA LEU A 67 -1.44 15.06 -4.53
C LEU A 67 -1.11 14.73 -3.07
N VAL A 68 -1.99 15.08 -2.15
CA VAL A 68 -1.83 14.71 -0.73
C VAL A 68 -1.88 13.20 -0.55
N GLU A 69 -2.81 12.50 -1.20
CA GLU A 69 -2.90 11.05 -1.16
C GLU A 69 -1.61 10.38 -1.66
N ILE A 70 -1.08 10.82 -2.82
CA ILE A 70 0.18 10.29 -3.37
C ILE A 70 1.34 10.56 -2.39
N GLY A 71 1.40 11.76 -1.78
CA GLY A 71 2.40 12.09 -0.78
C GLY A 71 2.32 11.20 0.47
N LEU A 72 1.11 10.92 0.95
CA LEU A 72 0.88 9.99 2.05
C LEU A 72 1.28 8.55 1.68
N MET A 73 0.99 8.11 0.45
CA MET A 73 1.44 6.81 -0.05
C MET A 73 2.96 6.70 -0.02
N ALA A 74 3.67 7.76 -0.44
CA ALA A 74 5.13 7.84 -0.36
C ALA A 74 5.62 7.75 1.10
N GLY A 75 5.05 8.54 2.01
CA GLY A 75 5.43 8.55 3.42
C GLY A 75 5.26 7.19 4.09
N PHE A 76 4.09 6.56 3.92
CA PHE A 76 3.82 5.23 4.51
C PHE A 76 4.68 4.11 3.91
N SER A 77 5.19 4.27 2.67
CA SER A 77 6.06 3.30 2.04
C SER A 77 7.47 3.25 2.62
N LEU A 78 7.82 4.19 3.48
CA LEU A 78 9.05 4.14 4.28
C LEU A 78 8.88 3.25 5.52
N PHE A 79 7.62 2.99 5.93
CA PHE A 79 7.27 2.35 7.20
C PHE A 79 6.22 1.24 7.03
N GLY A 80 6.63 0.07 6.54
CA GLY A 80 5.77 -1.13 6.52
C GLY A 80 4.83 -1.28 5.32
N LYS A 81 4.71 -0.29 4.43
CA LYS A 81 3.94 -0.42 3.18
C LYS A 81 4.86 -0.81 2.03
N ASN A 82 4.54 -1.91 1.36
CA ASN A 82 5.31 -2.38 0.21
C ASN A 82 4.42 -2.73 -0.99
N ILE A 83 5.06 -3.01 -2.13
CA ILE A 83 4.38 -3.26 -3.40
C ILE A 83 3.48 -4.51 -3.39
N PHE A 84 3.59 -5.40 -2.42
CA PHE A 84 2.78 -6.62 -2.35
C PHE A 84 1.64 -6.53 -1.35
N ASN A 85 1.85 -5.93 -0.17
CA ASN A 85 0.86 -5.93 0.90
C ASN A 85 -0.31 -4.96 0.67
N ILE A 86 -0.23 -4.08 -0.33
CA ILE A 86 -1.33 -3.15 -0.68
C ILE A 86 -2.47 -3.82 -1.47
N TRP A 87 -2.18 -4.87 -2.26
CA TRP A 87 -3.14 -5.43 -3.21
C TRP A 87 -4.38 -6.06 -2.58
N PRO A 88 -4.30 -6.81 -1.48
CA PRO A 88 -5.49 -7.35 -0.82
C PRO A 88 -6.46 -6.26 -0.39
N ILE A 89 -5.94 -5.11 0.08
CA ILE A 89 -6.76 -3.96 0.51
C ILE A 89 -7.42 -3.30 -0.70
N ILE A 90 -6.68 -3.09 -1.79
CA ILE A 90 -7.23 -2.53 -3.04
C ILE A 90 -8.32 -3.46 -3.59
N LEU A 91 -8.09 -4.77 -3.57
CA LEU A 91 -9.09 -5.76 -3.97
C LEU A 91 -10.35 -5.68 -3.10
N GLY A 92 -10.20 -5.54 -1.78
CA GLY A 92 -11.33 -5.37 -0.85
C GLY A 92 -12.17 -4.14 -1.19
N THR A 93 -11.53 -3.00 -1.47
CA THR A 93 -12.24 -1.78 -1.89
C THR A 93 -12.91 -1.94 -3.25
N TRP A 94 -12.27 -2.65 -4.19
CA TRP A 94 -12.89 -2.94 -5.48
C TRP A 94 -14.14 -3.83 -5.32
N LEU A 95 -14.09 -4.84 -4.45
CA LEU A 95 -15.25 -5.68 -4.11
C LEU A 95 -16.36 -4.85 -3.47
N TYR A 96 -16.03 -3.90 -2.59
CA TYR A 96 -17.01 -2.98 -2.01
C TYR A 96 -17.68 -2.11 -3.10
N ALA A 97 -16.92 -1.55 -4.03
CA ALA A 97 -17.46 -0.79 -5.15
C ALA A 97 -18.43 -1.63 -6.00
N LYS A 98 -18.08 -2.89 -6.27
CA LYS A 98 -18.94 -3.85 -6.96
C LYS A 98 -20.22 -4.15 -6.18
N TYR A 99 -20.11 -4.33 -4.86
CA TYR A 99 -21.27 -4.54 -3.97
C TYR A 99 -22.22 -3.36 -4.02
N GLN A 100 -21.70 -2.13 -4.01
CA GLN A 100 -22.49 -0.90 -4.11
C GLN A 100 -23.00 -0.61 -5.54
N ARG A 101 -22.57 -1.40 -6.53
CA ARG A 101 -22.85 -1.17 -7.97
C ARG A 101 -22.36 0.18 -8.48
N GLU A 102 -21.25 0.64 -7.94
CA GLU A 102 -20.65 1.93 -8.28
C GLU A 102 -19.27 1.75 -8.94
N PRO A 103 -18.80 2.76 -9.71
CA PRO A 103 -17.46 2.69 -10.29
C PRO A 103 -16.38 2.76 -9.20
N PHE A 104 -15.32 1.98 -9.37
CA PHE A 104 -14.19 1.96 -8.43
C PHE A 104 -13.56 3.35 -8.21
N GLY A 105 -13.57 4.21 -9.25
CA GLY A 105 -13.05 5.58 -9.17
C GLY A 105 -13.59 6.40 -8.01
N LYS A 106 -14.86 6.20 -7.64
CA LYS A 106 -15.46 6.87 -6.47
C LYS A 106 -14.76 6.54 -5.14
N TYR A 107 -14.12 5.38 -5.08
CA TYR A 107 -13.46 4.87 -3.88
C TYR A 107 -11.93 4.79 -4.00
N ALA A 108 -11.36 5.23 -5.13
CA ALA A 108 -9.92 5.08 -5.41
C ALA A 108 -9.06 5.77 -4.35
N GLY A 109 -9.38 7.00 -3.96
CA GLY A 109 -8.68 7.71 -2.89
C GLY A 109 -8.79 7.01 -1.54
N VAL A 110 -10.01 6.54 -1.19
CA VAL A 110 -10.21 5.75 0.04
C VAL A 110 -9.42 4.45 0.00
N ALA A 111 -9.34 3.79 -1.18
CA ALA A 111 -8.52 2.59 -1.36
C ALA A 111 -7.04 2.86 -1.07
N LEU A 112 -6.50 3.95 -1.62
CA LEU A 112 -5.12 4.35 -1.39
C LEU A 112 -4.86 4.65 0.09
N LEU A 113 -5.72 5.41 0.74
CA LEU A 113 -5.61 5.70 2.18
C LEU A 113 -5.76 4.43 3.04
N ALA A 114 -6.68 3.53 2.69
CA ALA A 114 -6.87 2.25 3.38
C ALA A 114 -5.61 1.39 3.36
N THR A 115 -4.78 1.49 2.30
CA THR A 115 -3.49 0.78 2.25
C THR A 115 -2.46 1.28 3.27
N SER A 116 -2.74 2.33 4.07
CA SER A 116 -1.91 2.66 5.23
C SER A 116 -1.92 1.54 6.28
N LEU A 117 -2.94 0.68 6.26
CA LEU A 117 -3.04 -0.52 7.10
C LEU A 117 -2.40 -1.78 6.47
N SER A 118 -1.69 -1.63 5.35
CA SER A 118 -1.03 -2.77 4.70
C SER A 118 0.01 -3.51 5.57
N PRO A 119 0.69 -2.90 6.57
CA PRO A 119 1.53 -3.64 7.50
C PRO A 119 0.78 -4.75 8.23
N LEU A 120 -0.54 -4.58 8.48
CA LEU A 120 -1.37 -5.61 9.09
C LEU A 120 -1.48 -6.86 8.18
N VAL A 121 -1.50 -6.67 6.86
CA VAL A 121 -1.49 -7.78 5.89
C VAL A 121 -0.20 -8.59 6.00
N SER A 122 0.96 -7.90 6.01
CA SER A 122 2.27 -8.56 6.18
C SER A 122 2.39 -9.24 7.54
N TYR A 123 1.90 -8.60 8.61
CA TYR A 123 1.92 -9.18 9.95
C TYR A 123 1.10 -10.48 10.03
N MET A 124 -0.10 -10.50 9.48
CA MET A 124 -0.95 -11.69 9.46
C MET A 124 -0.44 -12.77 8.51
N ALA A 125 0.23 -12.37 7.42
CA ALA A 125 0.80 -13.31 6.46
C ALA A 125 2.09 -13.96 6.97
N LEU A 126 2.95 -13.20 7.67
CA LEU A 126 4.34 -13.59 7.93
C LEU A 126 4.72 -13.56 9.41
N GLY A 127 4.02 -12.82 10.26
CA GLY A 127 4.48 -12.47 11.61
C GLY A 127 3.68 -13.03 12.77
N SER A 128 2.46 -13.56 12.58
CA SER A 128 1.65 -14.12 13.65
C SER A 128 2.06 -15.57 13.98
N ILE A 129 1.68 -16.05 15.19
CA ILE A 129 1.87 -17.47 15.58
C ILE A 129 1.20 -18.43 14.59
N HIS A 130 0.13 -17.98 13.94
CA HIS A 130 -0.59 -18.69 12.88
C HIS A 130 -0.37 -18.03 11.52
N ALA A 131 0.84 -17.54 11.25
CA ALA A 131 1.18 -16.87 10.00
C ALA A 131 0.75 -17.72 8.79
N ASN A 132 -0.10 -17.15 7.95
CA ASN A 132 -0.58 -17.79 6.75
C ASN A 132 -0.88 -16.71 5.70
N LEU A 133 -0.35 -16.90 4.51
CA LEU A 133 -0.58 -15.98 3.39
C LEU A 133 -2.08 -15.74 3.14
N LEU A 134 -2.90 -16.79 3.24
CA LEU A 134 -4.34 -16.68 3.10
C LEU A 134 -4.95 -15.77 4.16
N LEU A 135 -4.48 -15.87 5.42
CA LEU A 135 -4.94 -15.02 6.52
C LEU A 135 -4.60 -13.55 6.25
N GLY A 136 -3.40 -13.26 5.75
CA GLY A 136 -3.01 -11.91 5.35
C GLY A 136 -3.90 -11.36 4.22
N ILE A 137 -4.16 -12.16 3.19
CA ILE A 137 -5.04 -11.77 2.07
C ILE A 137 -6.46 -11.48 2.57
N VAL A 138 -7.05 -12.39 3.36
CA VAL A 138 -8.40 -12.22 3.92
C VAL A 138 -8.47 -10.96 4.78
N THR A 139 -7.49 -10.73 5.65
CA THR A 139 -7.42 -9.53 6.48
C THR A 139 -7.37 -8.26 5.63
N GLY A 140 -6.52 -8.23 4.60
CA GLY A 140 -6.44 -7.09 3.68
C GLY A 140 -7.73 -6.82 2.93
N VAL A 141 -8.40 -7.88 2.44
CA VAL A 141 -9.70 -7.77 1.76
C VAL A 141 -10.76 -7.22 2.72
N LEU A 142 -10.80 -7.70 3.95
CA LEU A 142 -11.74 -7.20 4.96
C LEU A 142 -11.49 -5.72 5.29
N VAL A 143 -10.25 -5.33 5.50
CA VAL A 143 -9.86 -3.92 5.73
C VAL A 143 -10.31 -3.05 4.56
N GLY A 144 -9.98 -3.46 3.33
CA GLY A 144 -10.34 -2.74 2.12
C GLY A 144 -11.84 -2.68 1.84
N PHE A 145 -12.62 -3.64 2.31
CA PHE A 145 -14.08 -3.66 2.18
C PHE A 145 -14.77 -2.78 3.25
N ILE A 146 -14.28 -2.81 4.49
CA ILE A 146 -14.91 -2.10 5.62
C ILE A 146 -14.63 -0.60 5.58
N LEU A 147 -13.40 -0.17 5.28
CA LEU A 147 -13.02 1.24 5.35
C LEU A 147 -13.84 2.16 4.44
N PRO A 148 -14.13 1.81 3.17
CA PRO A 148 -15.02 2.61 2.33
C PRO A 148 -16.43 2.71 2.90
N SER A 149 -16.95 1.66 3.54
CA SER A 149 -18.28 1.70 4.15
C SER A 149 -18.35 2.74 5.27
N LEU A 150 -17.32 2.82 6.10
CA LEU A 150 -17.23 3.82 7.18
C LEU A 150 -17.09 5.26 6.64
N SER A 151 -16.40 5.45 5.51
CA SER A 151 -16.29 6.77 4.89
C SER A 151 -17.60 7.26 4.30
N ALA A 152 -18.43 6.36 3.77
CA ALA A 152 -19.73 6.68 3.19
C ALA A 152 -20.72 7.22 4.24
N TYR A 153 -20.63 6.80 5.51
CA TYR A 153 -21.50 7.28 6.59
C TYR A 153 -21.16 8.71 7.08
N ARG A 154 -20.01 9.27 6.69
CA ARG A 154 -19.62 10.65 7.09
C ARG A 154 -20.14 11.75 6.15
N CYS A 155 -20.81 11.40 5.07
CA CYS A 155 -21.35 12.34 4.09
C CYS A 155 -22.88 12.57 4.26
N VAL A 156 -23.45 12.30 5.43
CA VAL A 156 -24.85 12.65 5.79
C VAL A 156 -24.87 13.77 6.78
#